data_93b8bd21a751b4ecf6f8e03eb2cad23d
#
_entry.id   93b8bd21a751b4ecf6f8e03eb2cad23d
#
_cell.length_a   1.000
_cell.length_b   1.000
_cell.length_c   1.000
_cell.angle_alpha   90.00
_cell.angle_beta   90.00
_cell.angle_gamma   90.00
#
_symmetry.space_group_name_H-M   'P 1'
#
loop_
_entity.id
_entity.type
_entity.pdbx_description
1 polymer ?
#
loop_
_entity_poly.entity_id
_entity_poly.type
_entity_poly.pdbx_seq_one_letter_code
_entity_poly.pdbx_strand_id
1 'polypeptide(L)'
;MSGAHRELALFNLAIDSKLRACDLVRLRVEDLWSGSSIRDRATIIQKKTKRPVQFEVTDQTKNALAAWLPFVRRNGGSYLFPSRKKTLRHLSTRQYARIVHRWVASVGLEASAYGTHSMRRTKAAQIYKKTGNLRAVQILLGLTKLESTVRYLGVEVDDALRIAEQIEL
;
A
#
# COMPACT_ATOMS: atom_id res chain seq x y z
N MET A 1 -0.55 22.71 -6.50
CA MET A 1 0.63 22.23 -5.76
C MET A 1 0.31 21.21 -4.66
N SER A 2 -0.64 21.45 -3.75
CA SER A 2 -0.99 20.48 -2.67
C SER A 2 -1.51 19.12 -3.17
N GLY A 3 -2.16 19.08 -4.33
CA GLY A 3 -2.67 17.84 -4.92
C GLY A 3 -1.57 16.86 -5.34
N ALA A 4 -0.48 17.34 -5.88
CA ALA A 4 0.65 16.51 -6.31
C ALA A 4 1.37 15.86 -5.10
N HIS A 5 1.64 16.61 -4.04
CA HIS A 5 2.25 16.07 -2.80
C HIS A 5 1.37 15.00 -2.16
N ARG A 6 0.05 15.23 -2.12
CA ARG A 6 -0.91 14.24 -1.61
C ARG A 6 -0.88 12.95 -2.42
N GLU A 7 -0.90 13.05 -3.73
CA GLU A 7 -0.95 11.86 -4.59
C GLU A 7 0.37 11.10 -4.57
N LEU A 8 1.50 11.79 -4.52
CA LEU A 8 2.81 11.15 -4.36
C LEU A 8 2.92 10.40 -3.02
N ALA A 9 2.50 11.04 -1.93
CA ALA A 9 2.50 10.40 -0.61
C ALA A 9 1.55 9.19 -0.58
N LEU A 10 0.36 9.30 -1.18
CA LEU A 10 -0.60 8.22 -1.27
C LEU A 10 -0.07 7.04 -2.10
N PHE A 11 0.58 7.32 -3.25
CA PHE A 11 1.16 6.33 -4.13
C PHE A 11 2.28 5.55 -3.42
N ASN A 12 3.29 6.25 -2.91
CA ASN A 12 4.44 5.63 -2.26
C ASN A 12 4.01 4.79 -1.05
N LEU A 13 3.13 5.35 -0.22
CA LEU A 13 2.63 4.64 0.96
C LEU A 13 1.78 3.42 0.60
N ALA A 14 1.01 3.47 -0.48
CA ALA A 14 0.24 2.32 -0.97
C ALA A 14 1.15 1.16 -1.37
N ILE A 15 2.28 1.45 -2.02
CA ILE A 15 3.28 0.46 -2.42
C ILE A 15 4.00 -0.10 -1.19
N ASP A 16 4.53 0.75 -0.31
CA ASP A 16 5.29 0.32 0.86
C ASP A 16 4.43 -0.46 1.85
N SER A 17 3.27 0.07 2.21
CA SER A 17 2.44 -0.53 3.24
C SER A 17 1.76 -1.84 2.82
N LYS A 18 1.55 -2.03 1.52
CA LYS A 18 0.80 -3.19 1.01
C LYS A 18 -0.58 -3.34 1.65
N LEU A 19 -1.16 -2.25 2.16
CA LEU A 19 -2.44 -2.24 2.86
C LEU A 19 -3.61 -2.40 1.89
N ARG A 20 -4.73 -2.92 2.39
CA ARG A 20 -6.00 -2.84 1.66
C ARG A 20 -6.45 -1.39 1.54
N ALA A 21 -7.16 -1.06 0.47
CA ALA A 21 -7.67 0.29 0.26
C ALA A 21 -8.40 0.86 1.49
N CYS A 22 -9.23 0.03 2.16
CA CYS A 22 -9.98 0.45 3.34
C CYS A 22 -9.09 0.75 4.56
N ASP A 23 -7.91 0.14 4.65
CA ASP A 23 -6.96 0.39 5.73
C ASP A 23 -6.08 1.61 5.39
N LEU A 24 -5.58 1.69 4.15
CA LEU A 24 -4.75 2.80 3.67
C LEU A 24 -5.44 4.16 3.82
N VAL A 25 -6.71 4.27 3.38
CA VAL A 25 -7.44 5.56 3.42
C VAL A 25 -7.79 6.01 4.84
N ARG A 26 -7.72 5.12 5.82
CA ARG A 26 -8.01 5.38 7.24
C ARG A 26 -6.78 5.66 8.08
N LEU A 27 -5.59 5.63 7.50
CA LEU A 27 -4.37 5.94 8.22
C LEU A 27 -4.45 7.34 8.83
N ARG A 28 -4.01 7.42 10.09
CA ARG A 28 -3.89 8.66 10.83
C ARG A 28 -2.46 9.16 10.80
N VAL A 29 -2.28 10.43 11.07
CA VAL A 29 -0.95 11.02 11.22
C VAL A 29 -0.17 10.32 12.34
N GLU A 30 -0.83 10.02 13.46
CA GLU A 30 -0.26 9.34 14.63
C GLU A 30 0.22 7.91 14.36
N ASP A 31 -0.34 7.21 13.34
CA ASP A 31 0.12 5.87 12.96
C ASP A 31 1.53 5.88 12.40
N LEU A 32 1.92 6.98 11.74
CA LEU A 32 3.19 7.11 11.03
C LEU A 32 4.17 8.07 11.69
N TRP A 33 3.69 8.90 12.60
CA TRP A 33 4.48 9.95 13.21
C TRP A 33 4.78 9.66 14.68
N SER A 34 6.02 9.87 15.09
CA SER A 34 6.44 9.76 16.50
C SER A 34 7.32 10.94 16.88
N GLY A 35 6.84 11.77 17.82
CA GLY A 35 7.55 12.99 18.22
C GLY A 35 7.79 13.92 17.03
N SER A 36 9.03 14.06 16.62
CA SER A 36 9.48 14.96 15.55
C SER A 36 9.68 14.29 14.19
N SER A 37 9.59 12.95 14.11
CA SER A 37 9.98 12.19 12.90
C SER A 37 8.93 11.19 12.44
N ILE A 38 9.02 10.81 11.18
CA ILE A 38 8.25 9.71 10.61
C ILE A 38 8.93 8.39 11.00
N ARG A 39 8.13 7.42 11.42
CA ARG A 39 8.59 6.09 11.84
C ARG A 39 9.17 5.31 10.65
N ASP A 40 10.19 4.50 10.89
CA ASP A 40 10.70 3.54 9.89
C ASP A 40 9.73 2.39 9.65
N ARG A 41 8.96 2.04 10.67
CA ARG A 41 7.94 0.99 10.64
C ARG A 41 6.68 1.46 11.33
N ALA A 42 5.54 1.09 10.78
CA ALA A 42 4.23 1.36 11.36
C ALA A 42 3.44 0.07 11.53
N THR A 43 2.60 0.04 12.56
CA THR A 43 1.69 -1.09 12.84
C THR A 43 0.27 -0.56 12.89
N ILE A 44 -0.64 -1.23 12.19
CA ILE A 44 -2.07 -0.91 12.23
C ILE A 44 -2.90 -2.16 12.44
N ILE A 45 -4.10 -1.99 12.97
CA ILE A 45 -5.10 -3.06 13.05
C ILE A 45 -5.95 -3.04 11.78
N GLN A 46 -5.88 -4.10 11.00
CA GLN A 46 -6.66 -4.24 9.76
C GLN A 46 -8.17 -4.26 10.05
N LYS A 47 -8.94 -3.49 9.29
CA LYS A 47 -10.40 -3.41 9.45
C LYS A 47 -11.09 -4.75 9.27
N LYS A 48 -10.70 -5.50 8.23
CA LYS A 48 -11.37 -6.75 7.84
C LYS A 48 -11.01 -7.91 8.76
N THR A 49 -9.73 -8.07 9.10
CA THR A 49 -9.24 -9.25 9.84
C THR A 49 -9.09 -9.01 11.33
N LYS A 50 -9.17 -7.75 11.78
CA LYS A 50 -8.92 -7.32 13.16
C LYS A 50 -7.53 -7.72 13.71
N ARG A 51 -6.59 -7.98 12.80
CA ARG A 51 -5.22 -8.38 13.14
C ARG A 51 -4.25 -7.24 12.90
N PRO A 52 -3.18 -7.15 13.71
CA PRO A 52 -2.12 -6.21 13.46
C PRO A 52 -1.36 -6.60 12.17
N VAL A 53 -0.97 -5.60 11.42
CA VAL A 53 -0.01 -5.73 10.33
C VAL A 53 1.02 -4.64 10.47
N GLN A 54 2.28 -5.02 10.29
CA GLN A 54 3.40 -4.10 10.31
C GLN A 54 3.93 -3.90 8.89
N PHE A 55 4.34 -2.68 8.57
CA PHE A 55 4.95 -2.34 7.29
C PHE A 55 6.08 -1.35 7.47
N GLU A 56 7.01 -1.38 6.54
CA GLU A 56 8.12 -0.44 6.44
C GLU A 56 7.68 0.87 5.76
N VAL A 57 8.35 1.96 6.11
CA VAL A 57 8.22 3.27 5.46
C VAL A 57 9.59 3.63 4.90
N THR A 58 9.77 3.49 3.59
CA THR A 58 11.04 3.79 2.92
C THR A 58 11.35 5.29 2.95
N ASP A 59 12.62 5.65 2.72
CA ASP A 59 13.02 7.06 2.71
C ASP A 59 12.29 7.86 1.62
N GLN A 60 12.03 7.24 0.46
CA GLN A 60 11.20 7.85 -0.59
C GLN A 60 9.79 8.17 -0.08
N THR A 61 9.19 7.25 0.65
CA THR A 61 7.86 7.45 1.25
C THR A 61 7.90 8.50 2.36
N LYS A 62 8.93 8.49 3.21
CA LYS A 62 9.12 9.51 4.24
C LYS A 62 9.22 10.92 3.65
N ASN A 63 10.02 11.08 2.59
CA ASN A 63 10.17 12.35 1.90
C ASN A 63 8.83 12.85 1.32
N ALA A 64 8.05 11.97 0.68
CA ALA A 64 6.74 12.31 0.16
C ALA A 64 5.74 12.66 1.28
N LEU A 65 5.78 11.95 2.40
CA LEU A 65 4.96 12.23 3.57
C LEU A 65 5.36 13.56 4.24
N ALA A 66 6.65 13.84 4.37
CA ALA A 66 7.15 15.10 4.93
C ALA A 66 6.69 16.32 4.09
N ALA A 67 6.68 16.20 2.77
CA ALA A 67 6.16 17.23 1.88
C ALA A 67 4.64 17.40 1.97
N TRP A 68 3.89 16.33 2.25
CA TRP A 68 2.44 16.36 2.36
C TRP A 68 1.92 16.79 3.74
N LEU A 69 2.59 16.42 4.81
CA LEU A 69 2.12 16.58 6.19
C LEU A 69 1.80 18.02 6.61
N PRO A 70 2.56 19.06 6.20
CA PRO A 70 2.22 20.45 6.52
C PRO A 70 0.81 20.85 6.07
N PHE A 71 0.35 20.31 4.94
CA PHE A 71 -1.02 20.56 4.43
C PHE A 71 -2.08 19.87 5.28
N VAL A 72 -1.81 18.68 5.81
CA VAL A 72 -2.72 17.96 6.69
C VAL A 72 -2.86 18.69 8.02
N ARG A 73 -1.74 19.09 8.64
CA ARG A 73 -1.70 19.78 9.93
C ARG A 73 -2.37 21.15 9.89
N ARG A 74 -2.16 21.92 8.84
CA ARG A 74 -2.80 23.24 8.65
C ARG A 74 -4.32 23.15 8.67
N ASN A 75 -4.88 22.02 8.22
CA ASN A 75 -6.33 21.79 8.19
C ASN A 75 -6.86 21.06 9.44
N GLY A 76 -6.06 20.88 10.50
CA GLY A 76 -6.46 20.22 11.74
C GLY A 76 -6.84 18.74 11.55
N GLY A 77 -6.38 18.11 10.45
CA GLY A 77 -6.76 16.74 10.10
C GLY A 77 -6.02 15.70 10.94
N SER A 78 -6.75 14.78 11.56
CA SER A 78 -6.18 13.58 12.21
C SER A 78 -5.88 12.47 11.20
N TYR A 79 -6.61 12.43 10.07
CA TYR A 79 -6.39 11.45 9.01
C TYR A 79 -5.32 11.91 8.03
N LEU A 80 -4.46 10.98 7.62
CA LEU A 80 -3.37 11.27 6.70
C LEU A 80 -3.86 11.72 5.32
N PHE A 81 -4.98 11.15 4.86
CA PHE A 81 -5.63 11.50 3.59
C PHE A 81 -7.07 11.99 3.85
N PRO A 82 -7.24 13.25 4.25
CA PRO A 82 -8.57 13.79 4.53
C PRO A 82 -9.43 13.88 3.27
N SER A 83 -10.74 13.77 3.46
CA SER A 83 -11.70 13.97 2.39
C SER A 83 -11.81 15.46 2.04
N ARG A 84 -12.05 15.77 0.77
CA ARG A 84 -12.44 17.12 0.34
C ARG A 84 -13.90 17.43 0.68
N LYS A 85 -14.73 16.41 0.90
CA LYS A 85 -16.12 16.57 1.32
C LYS A 85 -16.18 16.68 2.84
N LYS A 86 -16.77 17.75 3.36
CA LYS A 86 -16.93 18.00 4.80
C LYS A 86 -17.69 16.88 5.54
N THR A 87 -18.54 16.13 4.82
CA THR A 87 -19.33 15.01 5.36
C THR A 87 -18.50 13.74 5.61
N LEU A 88 -17.27 13.65 5.07
CA LEU A 88 -16.41 12.49 5.20
C LEU A 88 -15.10 12.88 5.90
N ARG A 89 -14.72 12.11 6.91
CA ARG A 89 -13.49 12.38 7.67
C ARG A 89 -12.22 12.12 6.87
N HIS A 90 -12.22 11.06 6.05
CA HIS A 90 -11.06 10.63 5.26
C HIS A 90 -11.45 10.31 3.81
N LEU A 91 -10.45 10.15 2.96
CA LEU A 91 -10.60 9.71 1.58
C LEU A 91 -11.42 8.41 1.51
N SER A 92 -12.43 8.34 0.66
CA SER A 92 -13.18 7.10 0.46
C SER A 92 -12.40 6.11 -0.42
N THR A 93 -12.65 4.81 -0.24
CA THR A 93 -12.05 3.76 -1.10
C THR A 93 -12.44 3.95 -2.57
N ARG A 94 -13.66 4.41 -2.84
CA ARG A 94 -14.13 4.72 -4.20
C ARG A 94 -13.34 5.88 -4.82
N GLN A 95 -13.04 6.93 -4.03
CA GLN A 95 -12.24 8.05 -4.52
C GLN A 95 -10.77 7.62 -4.72
N TYR A 96 -10.23 6.79 -3.85
CA TYR A 96 -8.90 6.22 -4.03
C TYR A 96 -8.82 5.37 -5.31
N ALA A 97 -9.80 4.52 -5.58
CA ALA A 97 -9.85 3.76 -6.83
C ALA A 97 -9.84 4.66 -8.07
N ARG A 98 -10.60 5.76 -8.07
CA ARG A 98 -10.58 6.75 -9.17
C ARG A 98 -9.20 7.41 -9.35
N ILE A 99 -8.49 7.67 -8.26
CA ILE A 99 -7.13 8.21 -8.30
C ILE A 99 -6.19 7.19 -8.95
N VAL A 100 -6.26 5.91 -8.56
CA VAL A 100 -5.45 4.84 -9.15
C VAL A 100 -5.72 4.70 -10.64
N HIS A 101 -6.98 4.67 -11.07
CA HIS A 101 -7.34 4.59 -12.50
C HIS A 101 -6.77 5.77 -13.29
N ARG A 102 -6.78 6.97 -12.72
CA ARG A 102 -6.18 8.16 -13.36
C ARG A 102 -4.66 8.03 -13.50
N TRP A 103 -3.95 7.52 -12.48
CA TRP A 103 -2.52 7.26 -12.57
C TRP A 103 -2.19 6.23 -13.65
N VAL A 104 -2.95 5.15 -13.71
CA VAL A 104 -2.79 4.10 -14.73
C VAL A 104 -2.99 4.68 -16.13
N ALA A 105 -4.06 5.43 -16.34
CA ALA A 105 -4.34 6.08 -17.62
C ALA A 105 -3.25 7.10 -18.03
N SER A 106 -2.68 7.83 -17.05
CA SER A 106 -1.64 8.83 -17.33
C SER A 106 -0.31 8.25 -17.84
N VAL A 107 -0.08 6.96 -17.61
CA VAL A 107 1.09 6.23 -18.14
C VAL A 107 0.74 5.35 -19.36
N GLY A 108 -0.43 5.55 -19.95
CA GLY A 108 -0.85 4.86 -21.16
C GLY A 108 -1.33 3.42 -20.97
N LEU A 109 -1.59 2.99 -19.74
CA LEU A 109 -2.09 1.65 -19.45
C LEU A 109 -3.63 1.63 -19.41
N GLU A 110 -4.20 0.44 -19.69
CA GLU A 110 -5.65 0.24 -19.62
C GLU A 110 -6.14 0.29 -18.17
N ALA A 111 -6.92 1.31 -17.83
CA ALA A 111 -7.35 1.59 -16.46
C ALA A 111 -8.25 0.47 -15.87
N SER A 112 -8.98 -0.25 -16.71
CA SER A 112 -9.85 -1.36 -16.28
C SER A 112 -9.08 -2.58 -15.78
N ALA A 113 -7.84 -2.77 -16.26
CA ALA A 113 -6.98 -3.89 -15.88
C ALA A 113 -6.31 -3.70 -14.51
N TYR A 114 -6.30 -2.48 -13.97
CA TYR A 114 -5.60 -2.15 -12.73
C TYR A 114 -6.51 -1.45 -11.72
N GLY A 115 -6.26 -1.71 -10.44
CA GLY A 115 -7.02 -1.10 -9.36
C GLY A 115 -6.22 -1.02 -8.07
N THR A 116 -6.91 -0.72 -6.97
CA THR A 116 -6.27 -0.61 -5.64
C THR A 116 -5.61 -1.91 -5.18
N HIS A 117 -6.07 -3.06 -5.66
CA HIS A 117 -5.43 -4.35 -5.41
C HIS A 117 -4.09 -4.49 -6.14
N SER A 118 -3.96 -3.92 -7.33
CA SER A 118 -2.69 -3.89 -8.06
C SER A 118 -1.62 -3.13 -7.27
N MET A 119 -1.96 -1.97 -6.71
CA MET A 119 -1.07 -1.20 -5.83
C MET A 119 -0.56 -2.05 -4.65
N ARG A 120 -1.48 -2.76 -3.99
CA ARG A 120 -1.14 -3.64 -2.87
C ARG A 120 -0.23 -4.81 -3.29
N ARG A 121 -0.44 -5.37 -4.48
CA ARG A 121 0.31 -6.54 -5.00
C ARG A 121 1.70 -6.20 -5.46
N THR A 122 1.94 -5.00 -5.94
CA THR A 122 3.19 -4.61 -6.64
C THR A 122 4.43 -4.99 -5.84
N LYS A 123 4.59 -4.46 -4.63
CA LYS A 123 5.78 -4.75 -3.81
C LYS A 123 5.80 -6.20 -3.30
N ALA A 124 4.64 -6.76 -2.98
CA ALA A 124 4.51 -8.14 -2.55
C ALA A 124 4.97 -9.13 -3.64
N ALA A 125 4.55 -8.91 -4.89
CA ALA A 125 4.99 -9.71 -6.03
C ALA A 125 6.50 -9.57 -6.31
N GLN A 126 7.05 -8.36 -6.18
CA GLN A 126 8.49 -8.13 -6.32
C GLN A 126 9.31 -8.85 -5.23
N ILE A 127 8.85 -8.81 -3.97
CA ILE A 127 9.48 -9.54 -2.87
C ILE A 127 9.47 -11.04 -3.17
N TYR A 128 8.34 -11.58 -3.60
CA TYR A 128 8.23 -12.98 -3.96
C TYR A 128 9.18 -13.35 -5.10
N LYS A 129 9.19 -12.59 -6.19
CA LYS A 129 10.09 -12.82 -7.34
C LYS A 129 11.57 -12.81 -6.95
N LYS A 130 11.96 -11.96 -6.00
CA LYS A 130 13.36 -11.87 -5.55
C LYS A 130 13.76 -12.96 -4.56
N THR A 131 12.84 -13.45 -3.75
CA THR A 131 13.18 -14.28 -2.58
C THR A 131 12.58 -15.68 -2.61
N GLY A 132 11.55 -15.93 -3.42
CA GLY A 132 10.72 -17.14 -3.36
C GLY A 132 9.99 -17.35 -2.02
N ASN A 133 10.15 -16.41 -1.06
CA ASN A 133 9.66 -16.58 0.30
C ASN A 133 8.19 -16.22 0.44
N LEU A 134 7.32 -17.21 0.19
CA LEU A 134 5.88 -17.07 0.27
C LEU A 134 5.40 -16.73 1.70
N ARG A 135 6.08 -17.24 2.72
CA ARG A 135 5.73 -16.96 4.13
C ARG A 135 5.97 -15.50 4.50
N ALA A 136 7.08 -14.93 4.06
CA ALA A 136 7.36 -13.52 4.26
C ALA A 136 6.26 -12.64 3.62
N VAL A 137 5.86 -12.95 2.38
CA VAL A 137 4.78 -12.23 1.71
C VAL A 137 3.44 -12.38 2.44
N GLN A 138 3.13 -13.59 2.92
CA GLN A 138 1.92 -13.85 3.71
C GLN A 138 1.85 -12.95 4.95
N ILE A 139 2.95 -12.85 5.70
CA ILE A 139 3.07 -12.02 6.90
C ILE A 139 2.89 -10.54 6.55
N LEU A 140 3.60 -10.06 5.53
CA LEU A 140 3.55 -8.66 5.09
C LEU A 140 2.17 -8.23 4.60
N LEU A 141 1.40 -9.14 4.01
CA LEU A 141 0.03 -8.90 3.58
C LEU A 141 -0.99 -9.09 4.72
N GLY A 142 -0.58 -9.65 5.86
CA GLY A 142 -1.51 -10.00 6.94
C GLY A 142 -2.55 -11.02 6.52
N LEU A 143 -2.13 -12.02 5.72
CA LEU A 143 -2.99 -13.12 5.27
C LEU A 143 -2.82 -14.34 6.20
N THR A 144 -3.93 -15.05 6.43
CA THR A 144 -3.94 -16.20 7.35
C THR A 144 -3.77 -17.53 6.65
N LYS A 145 -4.21 -17.60 5.38
CA LYS A 145 -4.18 -18.83 4.58
C LYS A 145 -3.13 -18.72 3.49
N LEU A 146 -2.31 -19.75 3.35
CA LEU A 146 -1.25 -19.80 2.35
C LEU A 146 -1.82 -19.81 0.93
N GLU A 147 -2.91 -20.55 0.70
CA GLU A 147 -3.59 -20.63 -0.60
C GLU A 147 -4.10 -19.25 -1.05
N SER A 148 -4.51 -18.41 -0.11
CA SER A 148 -4.89 -17.02 -0.42
C SER A 148 -3.69 -16.20 -0.86
N THR A 149 -2.49 -16.48 -0.36
CA THR A 149 -1.24 -15.79 -0.74
C THR A 149 -0.81 -16.21 -2.14
N VAL A 150 -0.84 -17.50 -2.43
CA VAL A 150 -0.54 -18.07 -3.77
C VAL A 150 -1.47 -17.44 -4.82
N ARG A 151 -2.77 -17.51 -4.61
CA ARG A 151 -3.77 -16.89 -5.50
C ARG A 151 -3.57 -15.39 -5.66
N TYR A 152 -3.19 -14.73 -4.59
CA TYR A 152 -2.97 -13.27 -4.58
C TYR A 152 -1.76 -12.86 -5.41
N LEU A 153 -0.71 -13.67 -5.43
CA LEU A 153 0.51 -13.42 -6.20
C LEU A 153 0.38 -13.85 -7.66
N GLY A 154 -0.62 -14.67 -8.01
CA GLY A 154 -0.74 -15.27 -9.33
C GLY A 154 0.40 -16.23 -9.62
N VAL A 155 0.84 -17.00 -8.61
CA VAL A 155 1.84 -18.06 -8.79
C VAL A 155 1.19 -19.21 -9.54
N GLU A 156 1.73 -19.50 -10.72
CA GLU A 156 1.25 -20.56 -11.60
C GLU A 156 2.22 -21.77 -11.62
N VAL A 157 1.79 -22.87 -12.21
CA VAL A 157 2.60 -24.11 -12.34
C VAL A 157 3.93 -23.81 -13.04
N ASP A 158 3.92 -22.94 -14.04
CA ASP A 158 5.12 -22.54 -14.79
C ASP A 158 6.16 -21.84 -13.90
N ASP A 159 5.74 -21.10 -12.88
CA ASP A 159 6.67 -20.50 -11.90
C ASP A 159 7.36 -21.59 -11.07
N ALA A 160 6.61 -22.64 -10.68
CA ALA A 160 7.14 -23.75 -9.92
C ALA A 160 8.11 -24.60 -10.77
N LEU A 161 7.76 -24.86 -12.03
CA LEU A 161 8.63 -25.59 -12.96
C LEU A 161 9.93 -24.83 -13.21
N ARG A 162 9.88 -23.53 -13.42
CA ARG A 162 11.07 -22.68 -13.61
C ARG A 162 12.00 -22.67 -12.41
N ILE A 163 11.48 -22.79 -11.20
CA ILE A 163 12.28 -22.93 -9.99
C ILE A 163 12.92 -24.32 -9.93
N ALA A 164 12.16 -25.37 -10.27
CA ALA A 164 12.67 -26.73 -10.28
C ALA A 164 13.80 -26.93 -11.29
N GLU A 165 13.69 -26.32 -12.47
CA GLU A 165 14.73 -26.37 -13.52
C GLU A 165 16.05 -25.69 -13.11
N GLN A 166 16.04 -24.81 -12.13
CA GLN A 166 17.24 -24.14 -11.61
C GLN A 166 17.99 -24.94 -10.55
N ILE A 167 17.44 -26.07 -10.12
CA ILE A 167 18.03 -26.92 -9.10
C ILE A 167 18.53 -28.20 -9.77
N GLU A 168 19.81 -28.19 -10.13
CA GLU A 168 20.52 -29.41 -10.51
C GLU A 168 21.10 -30.08 -9.25
N LEU A 169 20.92 -31.41 -9.12
CA LEU A 169 21.48 -32.23 -8.02
C LEU A 169 22.89 -32.73 -8.37
#